data_a8240d693ed92d0d82048a16da7740d3
#
_entry.id   a8240d693ed92d0d82048a16da7740d3
#
_cell.length_a   1.000
_cell.length_b   1.000
_cell.length_c   1.000
_cell.angle_alpha   90.00
_cell.angle_beta   90.00
_cell.angle_gamma   90.00
#
_symmetry.space_group_name_H-M   'P 1'
#
loop_
_entity.id
_entity.type
_entity.pdbx_description
1 polymer ?
#
loop_
_entity_poly.entity_id
_entity_poly.type
_entity_poly.pdbx_seq_one_letter_code
_entity_poly.pdbx_strand_id
1 'polypeptide(L)'
;MVSNGYVQFDPAVIKQARQIDLLSYLQRYEPSNLKRVAGNAYCTRKHDSLKISNGKWYWWSRGFGGYSALDYLMKVRELGFVEAVQTLTGDMGDWKPPPPAVKKDEPKVLLLPQKNKDCNRVIQYLFGRGIDYQFIQECIADGTLYESANYHNVVFIGKDESGTPKYAALRSTLGSTFKQDASGSDKRYSFRLLAREPTDIVHLFEAAIDLLSYATYLKCEGKDYKSESLLSLSGVYQPKKEMKDSKIPIALTTFLSANPQIKTIVLHLDNDKVGRLCTATLKELLLKDYKIVDDPPPVGKDFNDFLLSYLEIARPMPKRESSDAR
;
A
#
# COMPACT_ATOMS: atom_id res chain seq x y z
N MET A 1 44.80 27.24 12.06
CA MET A 1 43.99 28.25 12.76
C MET A 1 42.73 27.55 13.26
N VAL A 2 42.59 27.39 14.56
CA VAL A 2 41.43 26.77 15.20
C VAL A 2 40.41 27.88 15.34
N SER A 3 39.37 27.88 14.51
CA SER A 3 38.20 28.76 14.66
C SER A 3 37.00 27.92 15.10
N ASN A 4 36.52 28.21 16.31
CA ASN A 4 35.21 27.82 16.83
C ASN A 4 34.76 26.39 16.54
N GLY A 5 35.20 25.40 17.29
CA GLY A 5 34.54 24.13 17.66
C GLY A 5 33.63 23.35 16.69
N TYR A 6 33.45 23.80 15.47
CA TYR A 6 32.61 23.15 14.45
C TYR A 6 33.48 22.35 13.49
N VAL A 7 33.36 21.02 13.54
CA VAL A 7 33.93 20.14 12.49
C VAL A 7 33.09 20.31 11.24
N GLN A 8 33.66 20.95 10.22
CA GLN A 8 33.04 21.10 8.91
C GLN A 8 33.55 19.98 8.00
N PHE A 9 32.66 19.08 7.58
CA PHE A 9 32.97 18.04 6.62
C PHE A 9 32.83 18.54 5.18
N ASP A 10 33.68 18.02 4.30
CA ASP A 10 33.47 18.16 2.86
C ASP A 10 32.11 17.58 2.49
N PRO A 11 31.27 18.26 1.68
CA PRO A 11 30.01 17.71 1.18
C PRO A 11 30.12 16.32 0.54
N ALA A 12 31.27 16.00 -0.08
CA ALA A 12 31.54 14.69 -0.64
C ALA A 12 31.62 13.61 0.44
N VAL A 13 32.22 13.87 1.58
CA VAL A 13 32.31 12.97 2.74
C VAL A 13 30.92 12.69 3.33
N ILE A 14 30.10 13.73 3.48
CA ILE A 14 28.73 13.57 3.94
C ILE A 14 27.91 12.71 2.95
N LYS A 15 28.08 12.95 1.64
CA LYS A 15 27.42 12.19 0.59
C LYS A 15 27.84 10.71 0.65
N GLN A 16 29.11 10.43 0.85
CA GLN A 16 29.64 9.08 1.01
C GLN A 16 29.04 8.39 2.24
N ALA A 17 29.01 9.03 3.40
CA ALA A 17 28.42 8.50 4.63
C ALA A 17 26.93 8.15 4.45
N ARG A 18 26.17 8.96 3.70
CA ARG A 18 24.76 8.71 3.38
C ARG A 18 24.51 7.55 2.42
N GLN A 19 25.51 7.14 1.64
CA GLN A 19 25.40 6.02 0.70
C GLN A 19 25.61 4.66 1.36
N ILE A 20 26.16 4.62 2.58
CA ILE A 20 26.37 3.39 3.32
C ILE A 20 25.03 2.86 3.82
N ASP A 21 24.57 1.74 3.30
CA ASP A 21 23.36 1.08 3.76
C ASP A 21 23.57 0.36 5.11
N LEU A 22 22.50 0.22 5.89
CA LEU A 22 22.58 -0.37 7.23
C LEU A 22 22.99 -1.84 7.21
N LEU A 23 22.59 -2.61 6.20
CA LEU A 23 22.93 -4.03 6.13
C LEU A 23 24.45 -4.21 5.98
N SER A 24 25.06 -3.48 5.04
CA SER A 24 26.51 -3.50 4.81
C SER A 24 27.28 -3.06 6.06
N TYR A 25 26.80 -2.02 6.73
CA TYR A 25 27.40 -1.57 8.01
C TYR A 25 27.35 -2.67 9.08
N LEU A 26 26.19 -3.26 9.33
CA LEU A 26 26.02 -4.29 10.35
C LEU A 26 26.76 -5.59 10.01
N GLN A 27 26.82 -5.97 8.73
CA GLN A 27 27.60 -7.13 8.30
C GLN A 27 29.10 -6.98 8.61
N ARG A 28 29.60 -5.75 8.51
CA ARG A 28 31.02 -5.46 8.76
C ARG A 28 31.34 -5.28 10.25
N TYR A 29 30.55 -4.49 10.95
CA TYR A 29 30.89 -4.04 12.31
C TYR A 29 30.12 -4.76 13.43
N GLU A 30 28.93 -5.28 13.13
CA GLU A 30 28.07 -5.96 14.10
C GLU A 30 27.46 -7.26 13.52
N PRO A 31 28.25 -8.17 12.92
CA PRO A 31 27.69 -9.37 12.27
C PRO A 31 26.91 -10.25 13.25
N SER A 32 27.34 -10.30 14.51
CA SER A 32 26.65 -11.06 15.58
C SER A 32 25.28 -10.49 15.94
N ASN A 33 25.03 -9.19 15.67
CA ASN A 33 23.75 -8.54 15.91
C ASN A 33 22.76 -8.74 14.76
N LEU A 34 23.19 -9.27 13.62
CA LEU A 34 22.37 -9.44 12.42
C LEU A 34 21.72 -10.82 12.40
N LYS A 35 20.43 -10.89 12.08
CA LYS A 35 19.66 -12.13 11.89
C LYS A 35 18.89 -12.05 10.58
N ARG A 36 19.06 -13.05 9.72
CA ARG A 36 18.25 -13.20 8.50
C ARG A 36 16.83 -13.67 8.89
N VAL A 37 15.82 -13.04 8.32
CA VAL A 37 14.40 -13.37 8.60
C VAL A 37 13.80 -14.16 7.44
N ALA A 38 13.89 -13.64 6.22
CA ALA A 38 13.41 -14.31 4.99
C ALA A 38 14.02 -13.63 3.76
N GLY A 39 14.38 -14.36 2.72
CA GLY A 39 14.89 -13.78 1.47
C GLY A 39 16.02 -12.77 1.73
N ASN A 40 15.82 -11.51 1.31
CA ASN A 40 16.75 -10.40 1.53
C ASN A 40 16.35 -9.52 2.74
N ALA A 41 15.48 -10.03 3.63
CA ALA A 41 15.07 -9.33 4.83
C ALA A 41 15.88 -9.80 6.05
N TYR A 42 16.36 -8.83 6.83
CA TYR A 42 17.14 -9.05 8.05
C TYR A 42 16.48 -8.29 9.21
N CYS A 43 16.86 -8.64 10.43
CA CYS A 43 16.57 -7.84 11.62
C CYS A 43 17.80 -7.81 12.53
N THR A 44 17.83 -6.88 13.47
CA THR A 44 18.85 -6.92 14.53
C THR A 44 18.40 -7.86 15.64
N ARG A 45 19.34 -8.58 16.27
CA ARG A 45 19.04 -9.46 17.41
C ARG A 45 18.64 -8.67 18.65
N LYS A 46 19.23 -7.49 18.84
CA LYS A 46 18.90 -6.59 19.95
C LYS A 46 17.49 -5.97 19.83
N HIS A 47 17.03 -5.79 18.58
CA HIS A 47 15.74 -5.19 18.28
C HIS A 47 15.11 -5.96 17.10
N ASP A 48 14.40 -7.05 17.40
CA ASP A 48 13.82 -7.95 16.41
C ASP A 48 12.74 -7.29 15.53
N SER A 49 12.12 -6.22 16.05
CA SER A 49 11.18 -5.36 15.31
C SER A 49 11.86 -4.34 14.37
N LEU A 50 13.20 -4.16 14.45
CA LEU A 50 13.96 -3.39 13.48
C LEU A 50 14.27 -4.27 12.27
N LYS A 51 13.56 -4.02 11.16
CA LYS A 51 13.69 -4.76 9.91
C LYS A 51 14.52 -3.99 8.90
N ILE A 52 15.35 -4.73 8.15
CA ILE A 52 16.24 -4.20 7.11
C ILE A 52 15.93 -4.95 5.84
N SER A 53 15.61 -4.23 4.76
CA SER A 53 15.31 -4.81 3.46
C SER A 53 15.49 -3.78 2.34
N ASN A 54 16.03 -4.19 1.21
CA ASN A 54 16.18 -3.35 0.01
C ASN A 54 16.84 -1.99 0.25
N GLY A 55 17.92 -1.96 1.04
CA GLY A 55 18.67 -0.74 1.34
C GLY A 55 17.96 0.23 2.28
N LYS A 56 16.89 -0.20 2.92
CA LYS A 56 16.10 0.57 3.89
C LYS A 56 15.98 -0.20 5.18
N TRP A 57 15.74 0.52 6.28
CA TRP A 57 15.40 -0.10 7.55
C TRP A 57 14.24 0.63 8.20
N TYR A 58 13.47 -0.10 9.02
CA TYR A 58 12.36 0.45 9.79
C TYR A 58 12.22 -0.27 11.13
N TRP A 59 12.07 0.50 12.20
CA TRP A 59 11.87 0.00 13.54
C TRP A 59 10.40 0.06 13.92
N TRP A 60 9.69 -1.04 13.69
CA TRP A 60 8.24 -1.12 13.80
C TRP A 60 7.70 -0.75 15.18
N SER A 61 8.36 -1.20 16.27
CA SER A 61 7.91 -0.88 17.64
C SER A 61 8.14 0.58 18.05
N ARG A 62 8.97 1.32 17.32
CA ARG A 62 9.29 2.72 17.58
C ARG A 62 8.73 3.68 16.53
N GLY A 63 8.23 3.18 15.40
CA GLY A 63 7.55 3.98 14.37
C GLY A 63 8.46 4.85 13.51
N PHE A 64 9.77 4.57 13.44
CA PHE A 64 10.70 5.32 12.60
C PHE A 64 11.70 4.43 11.86
N GLY A 65 12.38 4.99 10.85
CA GLY A 65 13.36 4.27 10.05
C GLY A 65 14.29 5.20 9.28
N GLY A 66 15.02 4.64 8.32
CA GLY A 66 15.98 5.36 7.51
C GLY A 66 16.45 4.60 6.26
N TYR A 67 17.31 5.27 5.51
CA TYR A 67 17.83 4.77 4.24
C TYR A 67 19.34 4.45 4.30
N SER A 68 20.01 4.78 5.40
CA SER A 68 21.46 4.68 5.53
C SER A 68 21.87 4.22 6.93
N ALA A 69 23.13 3.78 7.05
CA ALA A 69 23.77 3.55 8.35
C ALA A 69 23.88 4.85 9.15
N LEU A 70 24.03 5.99 8.49
CA LEU A 70 24.05 7.31 9.14
C LEU A 70 22.75 7.57 9.91
N ASP A 71 21.60 7.32 9.28
CA ASP A 71 20.31 7.42 9.95
C ASP A 71 20.20 6.51 11.18
N TYR A 72 20.74 5.28 11.08
CA TYR A 72 20.75 4.31 12.17
C TYR A 72 21.62 4.78 13.33
N LEU A 73 22.84 5.24 13.05
CA LEU A 73 23.73 5.74 14.08
C LEU A 73 23.15 6.94 14.83
N MET A 74 22.52 7.85 14.10
CA MET A 74 21.90 9.02 14.69
C MET A 74 20.59 8.70 15.47
N LYS A 75 19.70 7.88 14.89
CA LYS A 75 18.35 7.67 15.45
C LYS A 75 18.25 6.51 16.44
N VAL A 76 19.11 5.48 16.28
CA VAL A 76 19.05 4.26 17.10
C VAL A 76 20.22 4.21 18.11
N ARG A 77 21.40 4.68 17.68
CA ARG A 77 22.58 4.75 18.54
C ARG A 77 22.73 6.12 19.22
N GLU A 78 21.86 7.08 18.86
CA GLU A 78 21.82 8.43 19.44
C GLU A 78 23.12 9.21 19.32
N LEU A 79 23.95 8.87 18.31
CA LEU A 79 25.20 9.59 18.04
C LEU A 79 24.91 10.97 17.44
N GLY A 80 25.74 11.95 17.79
CA GLY A 80 25.74 13.25 17.12
C GLY A 80 26.11 13.10 15.64
N PHE A 81 25.64 14.03 14.79
CA PHE A 81 25.91 14.00 13.34
C PHE A 81 27.41 13.88 13.02
N VAL A 82 28.24 14.68 13.69
CA VAL A 82 29.70 14.68 13.51
C VAL A 82 30.30 13.31 13.85
N GLU A 83 29.94 12.76 14.99
CA GLU A 83 30.41 11.45 15.46
C GLU A 83 29.95 10.32 14.55
N ALA A 84 28.70 10.35 14.09
CA ALA A 84 28.14 9.36 13.17
C ALA A 84 28.86 9.38 11.82
N VAL A 85 29.16 10.58 11.27
CA VAL A 85 29.94 10.71 10.02
C VAL A 85 31.37 10.21 10.24
N GLN A 86 32.04 10.59 11.33
CA GLN A 86 33.40 10.12 11.64
C GLN A 86 33.45 8.59 11.79
N THR A 87 32.46 8.00 12.48
CA THR A 87 32.37 6.53 12.63
C THR A 87 32.27 5.84 11.27
N LEU A 88 31.52 6.41 10.33
CA LEU A 88 31.34 5.80 9.00
C LEU A 88 32.51 6.05 8.05
N THR A 89 33.24 7.15 8.21
CA THR A 89 34.29 7.56 7.28
C THR A 89 35.72 7.38 7.82
N GLY A 90 35.88 7.40 9.14
CA GLY A 90 37.19 7.28 9.81
C GLY A 90 37.80 5.89 9.71
N ASP A 91 37.01 4.83 9.71
CA ASP A 91 37.46 3.42 9.61
C ASP A 91 37.34 2.84 8.18
N MET A 92 36.96 3.65 7.21
CA MET A 92 36.66 3.19 5.85
C MET A 92 37.70 3.61 4.81
N GLY A 93 38.99 3.48 5.10
CA GLY A 93 40.00 3.51 4.04
C GLY A 93 39.56 2.56 2.90
N ASP A 94 39.54 3.00 1.66
CA ASP A 94 39.24 2.23 0.42
C ASP A 94 37.89 1.47 0.32
N TRP A 95 36.90 1.75 1.19
CA TRP A 95 35.58 1.17 1.00
C TRP A 95 34.93 1.76 -0.25
N LYS A 96 34.74 0.94 -1.26
CA LYS A 96 33.84 1.23 -2.38
C LYS A 96 32.47 0.60 -2.06
N PRO A 97 31.36 1.36 -2.18
CA PRO A 97 30.06 0.73 -2.06
C PRO A 97 29.99 -0.45 -3.04
N PRO A 98 29.45 -1.62 -2.65
CA PRO A 98 29.21 -2.67 -3.60
C PRO A 98 28.44 -2.06 -4.77
N PRO A 99 28.76 -2.39 -6.02
CA PRO A 99 28.01 -1.90 -7.17
C PRO A 99 26.53 -2.15 -6.88
N PRO A 100 25.63 -1.19 -7.16
CA PRO A 100 24.21 -1.39 -6.94
C PRO A 100 23.89 -2.74 -7.57
N ALA A 101 23.34 -3.66 -6.75
CA ALA A 101 22.98 -4.97 -7.23
C ALA A 101 22.15 -4.74 -8.50
N VAL A 102 22.72 -5.11 -9.65
CA VAL A 102 21.99 -5.09 -10.92
C VAL A 102 20.78 -5.93 -10.63
N LYS A 103 19.63 -5.29 -10.46
CA LYS A 103 18.37 -6.01 -10.42
C LYS A 103 18.32 -6.75 -11.74
N LYS A 104 18.68 -8.03 -11.74
CA LYS A 104 18.29 -8.89 -12.83
C LYS A 104 16.77 -8.77 -12.85
N ASP A 105 16.22 -8.26 -13.93
CA ASP A 105 14.79 -8.28 -14.23
C ASP A 105 14.37 -9.75 -14.49
N GLU A 106 14.59 -10.59 -13.49
CA GLU A 106 13.96 -11.90 -13.47
C GLU A 106 12.48 -11.65 -13.29
N PRO A 107 11.62 -12.24 -14.14
CA PRO A 107 10.19 -12.07 -14.02
C PRO A 107 9.79 -12.48 -12.59
N LYS A 108 9.29 -11.52 -11.84
CA LYS A 108 8.87 -11.74 -10.46
C LYS A 108 7.72 -12.73 -10.48
N VAL A 109 7.95 -13.94 -10.01
CA VAL A 109 6.89 -14.95 -9.85
C VAL A 109 6.01 -14.51 -8.67
N LEU A 110 4.71 -14.39 -8.92
CA LEU A 110 3.72 -14.10 -7.87
C LEU A 110 3.61 -15.30 -6.94
N LEU A 111 3.94 -15.09 -5.67
CA LEU A 111 3.82 -16.08 -4.61
C LEU A 111 2.49 -15.89 -3.87
N LEU A 112 1.47 -16.60 -4.32
CA LEU A 112 0.16 -16.57 -3.69
C LEU A 112 0.18 -17.26 -2.33
N PRO A 113 -0.44 -16.69 -1.29
CA PRO A 113 -0.71 -17.39 -0.04
C PRO A 113 -1.56 -18.66 -0.29
N GLN A 114 -1.24 -19.73 0.43
CA GLN A 114 -2.02 -20.95 0.36
C GLN A 114 -3.49 -20.65 0.71
N LYS A 115 -4.42 -21.20 -0.08
CA LYS A 115 -5.86 -21.06 0.17
C LYS A 115 -6.28 -21.88 1.39
N ASN A 116 -7.15 -21.31 2.21
CA ASN A 116 -7.84 -22.04 3.26
C ASN A 116 -8.89 -23.00 2.65
N LYS A 117 -9.39 -23.93 3.45
CA LYS A 117 -10.42 -24.91 3.05
C LYS A 117 -11.75 -24.22 2.71
N ASP A 118 -12.05 -23.13 3.37
CA ASP A 118 -13.26 -22.33 3.20
C ASP A 118 -12.92 -20.82 3.30
N CYS A 119 -13.93 -19.96 3.13
CA CYS A 119 -13.80 -18.51 3.21
C CYS A 119 -14.68 -17.92 4.34
N ASN A 120 -15.07 -18.70 5.33
CA ASN A 120 -16.08 -18.30 6.32
C ASN A 120 -15.68 -17.05 7.09
N ARG A 121 -14.42 -16.93 7.51
CA ARG A 121 -13.93 -15.76 8.24
C ARG A 121 -13.85 -14.53 7.36
N VAL A 122 -13.43 -14.68 6.12
CA VAL A 122 -13.39 -13.60 5.13
C VAL A 122 -14.80 -13.11 4.81
N ILE A 123 -15.75 -14.00 4.63
CA ILE A 123 -17.17 -13.66 4.42
C ILE A 123 -17.70 -12.88 5.62
N GLN A 124 -17.50 -13.37 6.84
CA GLN A 124 -17.89 -12.69 8.07
C GLN A 124 -17.28 -11.29 8.18
N TYR A 125 -15.97 -11.18 7.91
CA TYR A 125 -15.25 -9.92 7.98
C TYR A 125 -15.78 -8.88 6.99
N LEU A 126 -15.94 -9.26 5.71
CA LEU A 126 -16.42 -8.35 4.67
C LEU A 126 -17.90 -8.00 4.85
N PHE A 127 -18.73 -8.98 5.23
CA PHE A 127 -20.13 -8.74 5.56
C PHE A 127 -20.27 -7.80 6.76
N GLY A 128 -19.44 -7.97 7.80
CA GLY A 128 -19.37 -7.05 8.95
C GLY A 128 -18.93 -5.64 8.57
N ARG A 129 -18.29 -5.45 7.41
CA ARG A 129 -17.97 -4.15 6.79
C ARG A 129 -19.09 -3.63 5.89
N GLY A 130 -20.27 -4.26 5.91
CA GLY A 130 -21.40 -3.83 5.12
C GLY A 130 -21.38 -4.28 3.65
N ILE A 131 -20.33 -4.98 3.20
CA ILE A 131 -20.24 -5.43 1.81
C ILE A 131 -21.31 -6.50 1.54
N ASP A 132 -22.01 -6.35 0.42
CA ASP A 132 -23.09 -7.23 0.02
C ASP A 132 -22.61 -8.69 -0.13
N TYR A 133 -23.38 -9.61 0.45
CA TYR A 133 -23.04 -11.03 0.47
C TYR A 133 -22.91 -11.63 -0.93
N GLN A 134 -23.74 -11.23 -1.86
CA GLN A 134 -23.70 -11.71 -3.24
C GLN A 134 -22.37 -11.31 -3.92
N PHE A 135 -21.87 -10.08 -3.70
CA PHE A 135 -20.60 -9.65 -4.27
C PHE A 135 -19.42 -10.44 -3.70
N ILE A 136 -19.45 -10.73 -2.39
CA ILE A 136 -18.44 -11.57 -1.77
C ILE A 136 -18.43 -12.95 -2.44
N GLN A 137 -19.61 -13.58 -2.65
CA GLN A 137 -19.74 -14.86 -3.28
C GLN A 137 -19.31 -14.85 -4.76
N GLU A 138 -19.68 -13.81 -5.52
CA GLU A 138 -19.23 -13.64 -6.90
C GLU A 138 -17.69 -13.56 -6.98
N CYS A 139 -17.04 -12.75 -6.14
CA CYS A 139 -15.58 -12.65 -6.11
C CYS A 139 -14.90 -13.96 -5.71
N ILE A 140 -15.50 -14.74 -4.80
CA ILE A 140 -14.98 -16.08 -4.41
C ILE A 140 -15.12 -17.04 -5.59
N ALA A 141 -16.27 -17.07 -6.25
CA ALA A 141 -16.54 -17.94 -7.39
C ALA A 141 -15.60 -17.62 -8.58
N ASP A 142 -15.37 -16.33 -8.84
CA ASP A 142 -14.44 -15.87 -9.87
C ASP A 142 -12.97 -16.07 -9.49
N GLY A 143 -12.68 -16.48 -8.25
CA GLY A 143 -11.33 -16.66 -7.72
C GLY A 143 -10.54 -15.35 -7.62
N THR A 144 -11.23 -14.21 -7.51
CA THR A 144 -10.64 -12.89 -7.25
C THR A 144 -10.59 -12.55 -5.76
N LEU A 145 -11.22 -13.42 -4.93
CA LEU A 145 -11.23 -13.31 -3.49
C LEU A 145 -11.08 -14.69 -2.86
N TYR A 146 -10.24 -14.82 -1.84
CA TYR A 146 -10.19 -16.03 -1.01
C TYR A 146 -9.62 -15.75 0.38
N GLU A 147 -9.72 -16.77 1.27
CA GLU A 147 -9.12 -16.75 2.60
C GLU A 147 -7.76 -17.46 2.57
N SER A 148 -6.72 -16.85 3.15
CA SER A 148 -5.42 -17.51 3.30
C SER A 148 -5.44 -18.54 4.44
N ALA A 149 -4.80 -19.71 4.24
CA ALA A 149 -4.69 -20.74 5.26
C ALA A 149 -3.96 -20.25 6.51
N ASN A 150 -2.91 -19.45 6.33
CA ASN A 150 -2.19 -18.81 7.44
C ASN A 150 -2.84 -17.47 7.75
N TYR A 151 -3.15 -17.24 9.03
CA TYR A 151 -3.70 -15.98 9.58
C TYR A 151 -5.09 -15.60 9.07
N HIS A 152 -5.74 -16.40 8.23
CA HIS A 152 -7.09 -16.15 7.70
C HIS A 152 -7.28 -14.76 7.11
N ASN A 153 -6.28 -14.25 6.42
CA ASN A 153 -6.35 -12.94 5.76
C ASN A 153 -7.28 -12.98 4.56
N VAL A 154 -7.95 -11.87 4.29
CA VAL A 154 -8.55 -11.64 2.97
C VAL A 154 -7.44 -11.50 1.94
N VAL A 155 -7.55 -12.22 0.84
CA VAL A 155 -6.65 -12.10 -0.31
C VAL A 155 -7.46 -11.63 -1.52
N PHE A 156 -7.19 -10.41 -1.98
CA PHE A 156 -7.78 -9.83 -3.19
C PHE A 156 -6.84 -10.07 -4.37
N ILE A 157 -7.33 -10.71 -5.42
CA ILE A 157 -6.55 -11.07 -6.60
C ILE A 157 -6.83 -10.13 -7.76
N GLY A 158 -5.77 -9.65 -8.38
CA GLY A 158 -5.83 -9.00 -9.67
C GLY A 158 -5.29 -9.94 -10.76
N LYS A 159 -6.01 -10.01 -11.88
CA LYS A 159 -5.72 -10.90 -13.01
C LYS A 159 -5.34 -10.09 -14.26
N ASP A 160 -4.53 -10.68 -15.13
CA ASP A 160 -4.31 -10.16 -16.47
C ASP A 160 -5.49 -10.50 -17.39
N GLU A 161 -5.38 -10.13 -18.64
CA GLU A 161 -6.41 -10.31 -19.69
C GLU A 161 -6.65 -11.80 -20.01
N SER A 162 -5.70 -12.68 -19.69
CA SER A 162 -5.84 -14.14 -19.82
C SER A 162 -6.51 -14.79 -18.62
N GLY A 163 -6.86 -14.02 -17.58
CA GLY A 163 -7.39 -14.52 -16.30
C GLY A 163 -6.32 -15.06 -15.36
N THR A 164 -5.03 -14.90 -15.68
CA THR A 164 -3.92 -15.35 -14.85
C THR A 164 -3.69 -14.37 -13.69
N PRO A 165 -3.61 -14.83 -12.42
CA PRO A 165 -3.28 -14.00 -11.28
C PRO A 165 -1.89 -13.35 -11.42
N LYS A 166 -1.83 -12.03 -11.30
CA LYS A 166 -0.59 -11.23 -11.36
C LYS A 166 -0.38 -10.38 -10.11
N TYR A 167 -1.43 -10.13 -9.36
CA TYR A 167 -1.40 -9.30 -8.16
C TYR A 167 -2.22 -9.96 -7.04
N ALA A 168 -1.76 -9.79 -5.80
CA ALA A 168 -2.53 -10.16 -4.63
C ALA A 168 -2.29 -9.17 -3.48
N ALA A 169 -3.37 -8.63 -2.92
CA ALA A 169 -3.35 -7.82 -1.70
C ALA A 169 -3.93 -8.60 -0.53
N LEU A 170 -3.22 -8.58 0.60
CA LEU A 170 -3.63 -9.24 1.84
C LEU A 170 -4.12 -8.21 2.86
N ARG A 171 -5.23 -8.52 3.54
CA ARG A 171 -5.76 -7.73 4.64
C ARG A 171 -6.12 -8.63 5.81
N SER A 172 -5.71 -8.26 7.04
CA SER A 172 -6.08 -8.99 8.24
C SER A 172 -7.58 -8.96 8.49
N THR A 173 -8.15 -10.11 8.88
CA THR A 173 -9.51 -10.24 9.39
C THR A 173 -9.59 -10.16 10.92
N LEU A 174 -8.44 -10.05 11.60
CA LEU A 174 -8.31 -10.16 13.07
C LEU A 174 -8.19 -8.80 13.77
N GLY A 175 -8.72 -7.72 13.19
CA GLY A 175 -8.69 -6.39 13.79
C GLY A 175 -7.30 -5.71 13.79
N SER A 176 -6.26 -6.34 13.24
CA SER A 176 -4.95 -5.71 13.09
C SER A 176 -4.91 -4.79 11.86
N THR A 177 -3.97 -3.83 11.88
CA THR A 177 -3.72 -2.92 10.74
C THR A 177 -2.92 -3.57 9.61
N PHE A 178 -2.70 -4.90 9.65
CA PHE A 178 -1.92 -5.60 8.65
C PHE A 178 -2.54 -5.47 7.27
N LYS A 179 -1.75 -4.94 6.36
CA LYS A 179 -2.01 -4.88 4.91
C LYS A 179 -0.69 -5.05 4.17
N GLN A 180 -0.65 -5.92 3.18
CA GLN A 180 0.57 -6.23 2.43
C GLN A 180 0.23 -6.76 1.04
N ASP A 181 1.05 -6.41 0.04
CA ASP A 181 1.01 -7.11 -1.24
C ASP A 181 1.80 -8.43 -1.14
N ALA A 182 1.32 -9.48 -1.79
CA ALA A 182 2.05 -10.74 -1.90
C ALA A 182 3.37 -10.53 -2.66
N SER A 183 4.40 -11.32 -2.31
CA SER A 183 5.68 -11.24 -3.00
C SER A 183 5.51 -11.55 -4.49
N GLY A 184 6.15 -10.76 -5.34
CA GLY A 184 6.02 -10.89 -6.80
C GLY A 184 4.77 -10.25 -7.39
N SER A 185 3.93 -9.60 -6.59
CA SER A 185 2.76 -8.86 -7.09
C SER A 185 3.13 -7.79 -8.11
N ASP A 186 2.37 -7.73 -9.18
CA ASP A 186 2.47 -6.70 -10.21
C ASP A 186 1.26 -5.76 -10.13
N LYS A 187 1.48 -4.53 -9.66
CA LYS A 187 0.42 -3.54 -9.46
C LYS A 187 -0.29 -3.09 -10.74
N ARG A 188 0.24 -3.41 -11.92
CA ARG A 188 -0.45 -3.18 -13.19
C ARG A 188 -1.82 -3.87 -13.24
N TYR A 189 -1.92 -4.98 -12.52
CA TYR A 189 -3.10 -5.84 -12.48
C TYR A 189 -3.80 -5.79 -11.12
N SER A 190 -3.96 -4.62 -10.54
CA SER A 190 -4.65 -4.46 -9.26
C SER A 190 -6.08 -5.02 -9.27
N PHE A 191 -6.65 -5.24 -8.09
CA PHE A 191 -8.04 -5.71 -7.95
C PHE A 191 -9.02 -4.76 -8.65
N ARG A 192 -9.93 -5.30 -9.46
CA ARG A 192 -10.88 -4.55 -10.27
C ARG A 192 -12.16 -5.35 -10.53
N LEU A 193 -13.25 -4.64 -10.76
CA LEU A 193 -14.49 -5.16 -11.30
C LEU A 193 -14.73 -4.50 -12.67
N LEU A 194 -14.75 -5.31 -13.73
CA LEU A 194 -14.92 -4.80 -15.09
C LEU A 194 -16.39 -4.62 -15.40
N ALA A 195 -16.70 -3.60 -16.20
CA ALA A 195 -18.01 -3.45 -16.81
C ALA A 195 -18.37 -4.66 -17.69
N ARG A 196 -19.68 -4.97 -17.84
CA ARG A 196 -20.15 -6.03 -18.75
C ARG A 196 -19.90 -5.67 -20.20
N GLU A 197 -20.12 -4.41 -20.53
CA GLU A 197 -19.94 -3.87 -21.87
C GLU A 197 -18.86 -2.79 -21.86
N PRO A 198 -18.18 -2.54 -22.98
CA PRO A 198 -17.22 -1.45 -23.08
C PRO A 198 -17.84 -0.11 -22.66
N THR A 199 -17.21 0.56 -21.70
CA THR A 199 -17.63 1.87 -21.16
C THR A 199 -16.57 2.91 -21.40
N ASP A 200 -16.94 4.18 -21.44
CA ASP A 200 -16.02 5.30 -21.51
C ASP A 200 -15.69 5.93 -20.13
N ILE A 201 -16.15 5.27 -19.04
CA ILE A 201 -15.95 5.71 -17.66
C ILE A 201 -15.18 4.65 -16.86
N VAL A 202 -14.26 5.10 -16.02
CA VAL A 202 -13.61 4.28 -14.99
C VAL A 202 -13.65 4.98 -13.64
N HIS A 203 -13.98 4.23 -12.59
CA HIS A 203 -13.99 4.68 -11.20
C HIS A 203 -12.74 4.19 -10.47
N LEU A 204 -12.06 5.08 -9.74
CA LEU A 204 -10.83 4.79 -9.03
C LEU A 204 -11.01 4.83 -7.53
N PHE A 205 -10.50 3.80 -6.85
CA PHE A 205 -10.54 3.64 -5.40
C PHE A 205 -9.13 3.40 -4.84
N GLU A 206 -8.91 3.78 -3.58
CA GLU A 206 -7.61 3.49 -2.94
C GLU A 206 -7.40 2.00 -2.75
N ALA A 207 -8.41 1.27 -2.25
CA ALA A 207 -8.31 -0.15 -1.95
C ALA A 207 -9.52 -0.96 -2.45
N ALA A 208 -9.37 -2.29 -2.47
CA ALA A 208 -10.42 -3.21 -2.90
C ALA A 208 -11.68 -3.16 -2.01
N ILE A 209 -11.52 -2.86 -0.71
CA ILE A 209 -12.66 -2.75 0.21
C ILE A 209 -13.51 -1.54 -0.14
N ASP A 210 -12.91 -0.39 -0.46
CA ASP A 210 -13.64 0.83 -0.86
C ASP A 210 -14.39 0.61 -2.17
N LEU A 211 -13.76 -0.06 -3.12
CA LEU A 211 -14.36 -0.46 -4.39
C LEU A 211 -15.60 -1.35 -4.17
N LEU A 212 -15.49 -2.40 -3.34
CA LEU A 212 -16.61 -3.28 -3.02
C LEU A 212 -17.71 -2.56 -2.21
N SER A 213 -17.33 -1.61 -1.37
CA SER A 213 -18.27 -0.76 -0.63
C SER A 213 -19.08 0.12 -1.57
N TYR A 214 -18.43 0.74 -2.55
CA TYR A 214 -19.10 1.53 -3.58
C TYR A 214 -20.03 0.68 -4.44
N ALA A 215 -19.59 -0.51 -4.88
CA ALA A 215 -20.44 -1.45 -5.62
C ALA A 215 -21.68 -1.85 -4.80
N THR A 216 -21.51 -2.06 -3.48
CA THR A 216 -22.64 -2.35 -2.58
C THR A 216 -23.59 -1.16 -2.47
N TYR A 217 -23.07 0.06 -2.33
CA TYR A 217 -23.86 1.28 -2.31
C TYR A 217 -24.68 1.44 -3.62
N LEU A 218 -24.06 1.24 -4.78
CA LEU A 218 -24.78 1.30 -6.07
C LEU A 218 -25.94 0.31 -6.12
N LYS A 219 -25.73 -0.92 -5.64
CA LYS A 219 -26.80 -1.93 -5.56
C LYS A 219 -27.93 -1.49 -4.62
N CYS A 220 -27.63 -0.89 -3.48
CA CYS A 220 -28.64 -0.36 -2.57
C CYS A 220 -29.46 0.76 -3.21
N GLU A 221 -28.84 1.55 -4.09
CA GLU A 221 -29.51 2.59 -4.89
C GLU A 221 -30.24 2.04 -6.14
N GLY A 222 -30.28 0.72 -6.32
CA GLY A 222 -30.90 0.09 -7.50
C GLY A 222 -30.12 0.31 -8.80
N LYS A 223 -28.83 0.67 -8.73
CA LYS A 223 -27.95 0.89 -9.88
C LYS A 223 -27.15 -0.36 -10.18
N ASP A 224 -26.87 -0.58 -11.48
CA ASP A 224 -26.01 -1.70 -11.89
C ASP A 224 -24.51 -1.34 -11.71
N TYR A 225 -23.87 -1.96 -10.73
CA TYR A 225 -22.43 -1.76 -10.46
C TYR A 225 -21.49 -2.28 -11.57
N LYS A 226 -22.01 -3.07 -12.52
CA LYS A 226 -21.29 -3.55 -13.71
C LYS A 226 -21.56 -2.70 -14.95
N SER A 227 -22.21 -1.56 -14.84
CA SER A 227 -22.38 -0.62 -15.95
C SER A 227 -21.06 0.08 -16.30
N GLU A 228 -20.18 0.27 -15.31
CA GLU A 228 -18.91 0.97 -15.43
C GLU A 228 -17.80 0.20 -14.73
N SER A 229 -16.55 0.44 -15.16
CA SER A 229 -15.41 -0.29 -14.59
C SER A 229 -14.94 0.33 -13.28
N LEU A 230 -14.72 -0.50 -12.27
CA LEU A 230 -14.21 -0.10 -10.96
C LEU A 230 -12.77 -0.62 -10.78
N LEU A 231 -11.81 0.25 -10.48
CA LEU A 231 -10.39 -0.06 -10.38
C LEU A 231 -9.80 0.38 -9.05
N SER A 232 -9.17 -0.54 -8.31
CA SER A 232 -8.38 -0.23 -7.12
C SER A 232 -6.96 0.19 -7.51
N LEU A 233 -6.41 1.22 -6.87
CA LEU A 233 -5.02 1.63 -7.06
C LEU A 233 -4.03 0.81 -6.21
N SER A 234 -4.53 -0.11 -5.37
CA SER A 234 -3.71 -0.93 -4.45
C SER A 234 -2.89 -0.08 -3.47
N GLY A 235 -3.53 0.92 -2.90
CA GLY A 235 -2.97 1.91 -2.00
C GLY A 235 -2.60 3.22 -2.69
N VAL A 236 -2.69 4.31 -1.95
CA VAL A 236 -2.31 5.64 -2.44
C VAL A 236 -0.79 5.70 -2.56
N TYR A 237 -0.31 6.14 -3.71
CA TYR A 237 1.08 6.54 -3.83
C TYR A 237 1.27 7.94 -3.24
N GLN A 238 2.42 8.19 -2.63
CA GLN A 238 2.74 9.54 -2.18
C GLN A 238 3.25 10.36 -3.37
N PRO A 239 2.55 11.45 -3.74
CA PRO A 239 3.04 12.36 -4.75
C PRO A 239 4.42 12.93 -4.37
N LYS A 240 5.20 13.32 -5.36
CA LYS A 240 6.44 14.05 -5.13
C LYS A 240 6.12 15.47 -4.64
N LYS A 241 7.14 16.14 -4.11
CA LYS A 241 7.03 17.52 -3.63
C LYS A 241 6.45 18.46 -4.71
N GLU A 242 6.84 18.27 -5.96
CA GLU A 242 6.26 18.92 -7.14
C GLU A 242 5.28 17.92 -7.81
N MET A 243 4.00 18.27 -7.90
CA MET A 243 2.95 17.39 -8.44
C MET A 243 3.26 16.93 -9.88
N LYS A 244 3.74 17.85 -10.73
CA LYS A 244 4.14 17.58 -12.12
C LYS A 244 5.23 16.52 -12.28
N ASP A 245 6.05 16.29 -11.25
CA ASP A 245 7.10 15.27 -11.24
C ASP A 245 6.59 13.93 -10.69
N SER A 246 5.34 13.88 -10.27
CA SER A 246 4.69 12.67 -9.81
C SER A 246 4.36 11.76 -10.98
N LYS A 247 4.27 10.46 -10.72
CA LYS A 247 3.89 9.47 -11.74
C LYS A 247 2.43 9.09 -11.55
N ILE A 248 1.72 8.88 -12.64
CA ILE A 248 0.39 8.26 -12.59
C ILE A 248 0.54 6.83 -12.06
N PRO A 249 -0.36 6.34 -11.18
CA PRO A 249 -0.34 4.96 -10.70
C PRO A 249 -0.31 3.97 -11.85
N ILE A 250 0.58 2.98 -11.78
CA ILE A 250 0.80 2.01 -12.86
C ILE A 250 -0.45 1.20 -13.19
N ALA A 251 -1.31 0.93 -12.19
CA ALA A 251 -2.60 0.27 -12.41
C ALA A 251 -3.49 1.07 -13.36
N LEU A 252 -3.55 2.40 -13.17
CA LEU A 252 -4.34 3.28 -14.01
C LEU A 252 -3.75 3.40 -15.41
N THR A 253 -2.46 3.66 -15.55
CA THR A 253 -1.83 3.76 -16.87
C THR A 253 -1.99 2.49 -17.69
N THR A 254 -1.83 1.31 -17.07
CA THR A 254 -2.03 0.03 -17.73
C THR A 254 -3.48 -0.17 -18.13
N PHE A 255 -4.43 0.16 -17.25
CA PHE A 255 -5.85 0.05 -17.54
C PHE A 255 -6.28 0.96 -18.71
N LEU A 256 -5.85 2.22 -18.71
CA LEU A 256 -6.16 3.18 -19.78
C LEU A 256 -5.55 2.76 -21.12
N SER A 257 -4.33 2.20 -21.11
CA SER A 257 -3.70 1.69 -22.35
C SER A 257 -4.46 0.51 -22.93
N ALA A 258 -5.05 -0.35 -22.09
CA ALA A 258 -5.87 -1.48 -22.53
C ALA A 258 -7.31 -1.07 -22.89
N ASN A 259 -7.76 0.12 -22.48
CA ASN A 259 -9.12 0.63 -22.66
C ASN A 259 -9.11 2.04 -23.26
N PRO A 260 -8.69 2.21 -24.53
CA PRO A 260 -8.53 3.54 -25.15
C PRO A 260 -9.86 4.29 -25.34
N GLN A 261 -11.00 3.63 -25.20
CA GLN A 261 -12.33 4.25 -25.23
C GLN A 261 -12.65 5.08 -23.97
N ILE A 262 -11.90 4.92 -22.86
CA ILE A 262 -12.13 5.67 -21.63
C ILE A 262 -11.87 7.16 -21.89
N LYS A 263 -12.84 7.98 -21.49
CA LYS A 263 -12.82 9.46 -21.59
C LYS A 263 -12.98 10.13 -20.23
N THR A 264 -13.65 9.46 -19.30
CA THR A 264 -13.95 10.00 -17.96
C THR A 264 -13.35 9.13 -16.89
N ILE A 265 -12.68 9.77 -15.93
CA ILE A 265 -12.10 9.13 -14.74
C ILE A 265 -12.76 9.75 -13.52
N VAL A 266 -13.43 8.93 -12.73
CA VAL A 266 -14.07 9.34 -11.47
C VAL A 266 -13.18 8.93 -10.29
N LEU A 267 -12.80 9.90 -9.48
CA LEU A 267 -11.87 9.72 -8.35
C LEU A 267 -12.66 9.59 -7.04
N HIS A 268 -12.72 8.38 -6.51
CA HIS A 268 -13.33 8.04 -5.21
C HIS A 268 -12.25 7.80 -4.15
N LEU A 269 -11.26 8.69 -4.07
CA LEU A 269 -10.14 8.54 -3.14
C LEU A 269 -10.50 9.06 -1.75
N ASP A 270 -9.75 8.59 -0.74
CA ASP A 270 -10.00 8.91 0.66
C ASP A 270 -10.09 10.41 0.94
N ASN A 271 -10.92 10.78 1.90
CA ASN A 271 -11.10 12.15 2.39
C ASN A 271 -10.02 12.59 3.40
N ASP A 272 -8.89 11.87 3.47
CA ASP A 272 -7.77 12.30 4.28
C ASP A 272 -6.78 13.17 3.48
N LYS A 273 -5.79 13.73 4.18
CA LYS A 273 -4.78 14.61 3.57
C LYS A 273 -4.05 13.96 2.40
N VAL A 274 -3.80 12.66 2.47
CA VAL A 274 -3.04 11.91 1.45
C VAL A 274 -3.90 11.64 0.24
N GLY A 275 -5.15 11.20 0.44
CA GLY A 275 -6.11 10.98 -0.64
C GLY A 275 -6.46 12.26 -1.39
N ARG A 276 -6.65 13.38 -0.68
CA ARG A 276 -6.91 14.69 -1.32
C ARG A 276 -5.71 15.21 -2.11
N LEU A 277 -4.48 14.99 -1.60
CA LEU A 277 -3.27 15.32 -2.35
C LEU A 277 -3.12 14.45 -3.61
N CYS A 278 -3.44 13.16 -3.52
CA CYS A 278 -3.47 12.24 -4.66
C CYS A 278 -4.48 12.70 -5.71
N THR A 279 -5.70 13.05 -5.29
CA THR A 279 -6.76 13.60 -6.17
C THR A 279 -6.29 14.84 -6.92
N ALA A 280 -5.72 15.82 -6.20
CA ALA A 280 -5.21 17.04 -6.82
C ALA A 280 -4.11 16.76 -7.86
N THR A 281 -3.19 15.82 -7.51
CA THR A 281 -2.11 15.41 -8.40
C THR A 281 -2.62 14.70 -9.65
N LEU A 282 -3.57 13.78 -9.52
CA LEU A 282 -4.15 13.07 -10.68
C LEU A 282 -4.93 14.03 -11.58
N LYS A 283 -5.66 14.99 -10.99
CA LYS A 283 -6.29 16.05 -11.76
C LYS A 283 -5.27 16.81 -12.61
N GLU A 284 -4.18 17.30 -12.01
CA GLU A 284 -3.15 18.06 -12.73
C GLU A 284 -2.52 17.25 -13.87
N LEU A 285 -2.24 15.95 -13.63
CA LEU A 285 -1.56 15.10 -14.59
C LEU A 285 -2.45 14.62 -15.76
N LEU A 286 -3.78 14.53 -15.55
CA LEU A 286 -4.69 13.85 -16.47
C LEU A 286 -5.72 14.75 -17.15
N LEU A 287 -5.93 16.00 -16.65
CA LEU A 287 -6.95 16.93 -17.17
C LEU A 287 -6.82 17.27 -18.66
N LYS A 288 -5.63 17.10 -19.25
CA LYS A 288 -5.43 17.40 -20.69
C LYS A 288 -6.02 16.32 -21.59
N ASP A 289 -6.07 15.08 -21.10
CA ASP A 289 -6.42 13.90 -21.90
C ASP A 289 -7.77 13.30 -21.50
N TYR A 290 -8.24 13.57 -20.26
CA TYR A 290 -9.43 12.96 -19.69
C TYR A 290 -10.32 13.98 -18.96
N LYS A 291 -11.62 13.74 -18.95
CA LYS A 291 -12.54 14.39 -18.02
C LYS A 291 -12.35 13.78 -16.64
N ILE A 292 -11.99 14.58 -15.65
CA ILE A 292 -11.80 14.13 -14.26
C ILE A 292 -12.95 14.61 -13.40
N VAL A 293 -13.62 13.67 -12.74
CA VAL A 293 -14.66 13.92 -11.75
C VAL A 293 -14.10 13.59 -10.37
N ASP A 294 -14.19 14.51 -9.44
CA ASP A 294 -13.81 14.29 -8.03
C ASP A 294 -15.08 13.99 -7.24
N ASP A 295 -15.23 12.73 -6.85
CA ASP A 295 -16.40 12.23 -6.15
C ASP A 295 -15.97 11.42 -4.91
N PRO A 296 -15.44 12.12 -3.87
CA PRO A 296 -15.02 11.49 -2.64
C PRO A 296 -16.23 10.93 -1.87
N PRO A 297 -16.01 10.05 -0.85
CA PRO A 297 -17.09 9.61 0.01
C PRO A 297 -17.81 10.79 0.64
N PRO A 298 -19.17 10.84 0.57
CA PRO A 298 -19.98 11.97 1.09
C PRO A 298 -19.81 12.20 2.59
N VAL A 299 -19.55 11.13 3.35
CA VAL A 299 -19.30 11.14 4.81
C VAL A 299 -18.19 10.13 5.12
N GLY A 300 -17.46 10.38 6.19
CA GLY A 300 -16.38 9.49 6.63
C GLY A 300 -15.07 9.72 5.91
N LYS A 301 -14.11 8.85 6.19
CA LYS A 301 -12.78 8.90 5.62
C LYS A 301 -12.73 8.26 4.23
N ASP A 302 -13.35 7.10 4.09
CA ASP A 302 -13.31 6.25 2.90
C ASP A 302 -14.71 5.73 2.54
N PHE A 303 -14.85 5.05 1.41
CA PHE A 303 -16.16 4.53 0.97
C PHE A 303 -16.68 3.41 1.86
N ASN A 304 -15.86 2.75 2.65
CA ASN A 304 -16.34 1.79 3.64
C ASN A 304 -16.95 2.48 4.85
N ASP A 305 -16.36 3.55 5.35
CA ASP A 305 -16.96 4.39 6.41
C ASP A 305 -18.31 4.97 5.95
N PHE A 306 -18.36 5.47 4.70
CA PHE A 306 -19.61 5.97 4.10
C PHE A 306 -20.67 4.87 4.03
N LEU A 307 -20.34 3.68 3.50
CA LEU A 307 -21.30 2.58 3.38
C LEU A 307 -21.88 2.18 4.74
N LEU A 308 -21.04 2.06 5.77
CA LEU A 308 -21.50 1.71 7.11
C LEU A 308 -22.48 2.76 7.65
N SER A 309 -22.17 4.04 7.51
CA SER A 309 -23.07 5.14 7.91
C SER A 309 -24.38 5.12 7.11
N TYR A 310 -24.30 4.85 5.81
CA TYR A 310 -25.49 4.74 4.93
C TYR A 310 -26.39 3.58 5.37
N LEU A 311 -25.82 2.42 5.67
CA LEU A 311 -26.57 1.24 6.11
C LEU A 311 -27.20 1.40 7.51
N GLU A 312 -26.56 2.13 8.42
CA GLU A 312 -27.12 2.47 9.74
C GLU A 312 -28.34 3.38 9.60
N ILE A 313 -28.30 4.35 8.71
CA ILE A 313 -29.43 5.25 8.43
C ILE A 313 -30.55 4.49 7.74
N ALA A 314 -30.25 3.60 6.80
CA ALA A 314 -31.21 2.81 6.04
C ALA A 314 -31.88 1.69 6.88
N ARG A 315 -31.30 1.29 8.01
CA ARG A 315 -31.88 0.35 8.98
C ARG A 315 -32.39 1.15 10.18
N PRO A 316 -33.69 1.54 10.23
CA PRO A 316 -34.24 2.18 11.41
C PRO A 316 -34.03 1.23 12.60
N MET A 317 -33.31 1.69 13.63
CA MET A 317 -33.16 0.97 14.89
C MET A 317 -34.56 0.54 15.38
N PRO A 318 -34.76 -0.73 15.78
CA PRO A 318 -35.99 -1.09 16.48
C PRO A 318 -36.06 -0.18 17.71
N LYS A 319 -37.16 0.57 17.82
CA LYS A 319 -37.45 1.37 19.01
C LYS A 319 -37.29 0.44 20.20
N ARG A 320 -36.31 0.71 21.09
CA ARG A 320 -36.32 0.12 22.42
C ARG A 320 -37.65 0.47 23.04
N GLU A 321 -38.57 -0.49 23.13
CA GLU A 321 -39.73 -0.37 23.98
C GLU A 321 -39.19 -0.10 25.38
N SER A 322 -39.50 1.09 25.88
CA SER A 322 -39.25 1.43 27.27
C SER A 322 -40.05 0.45 28.12
N SER A 323 -39.40 -0.52 28.73
CA SER A 323 -39.99 -1.31 29.81
C SER A 323 -40.06 -0.46 31.07
N ASP A 324 -40.90 0.57 31.01
CA ASP A 324 -41.46 1.22 32.19
C ASP A 324 -42.86 0.62 32.41
N ALA A 325 -42.91 -0.45 33.16
CA ALA A 325 -44.09 -0.80 33.96
C ALA A 325 -43.77 -2.00 34.86
N ARG A 326 -43.40 -1.74 36.06
CA ARG A 326 -43.84 -2.26 37.38
C ARG A 326 -42.68 -2.48 38.36
#